data_0c30afa15621a7b67d13f09093c4f0d6
#
_entry.id   0c30afa15621a7b67d13f09093c4f0d6
#
_cell.length_a   1.000
_cell.length_b   1.000
_cell.length_c   1.000
_cell.angle_alpha   90.00
_cell.angle_beta   90.00
_cell.angle_gamma   90.00
#
_symmetry.space_group_name_H-M   'P 1'
#
loop_
_entity.id
_entity.type
_entity.pdbx_description
1 polymer ?
#
loop_
_entity_poly.entity_id
_entity_poly.type
_entity_poly.pdbx_seq_one_letter_code
_entity_poly.pdbx_strand_id
1 'polypeptide(L)'
;MKYLLDTNIISETSKPVQEVRCAAWLKEHQNDCGMSTVTLAELRYGVERLPEGKRKRALAKKLNFLLHDYSEKVLGFDEEAASQWGRYIARLEKEFGAGILNQLDYPDTQIASIALANELTLITNNQNDFPGVAVFNPFLET
;
A
#
# COMPACT_ATOMS: atom_id res chain seq x y z
N MET A 1 6.98 -13.23 -4.44
CA MET A 1 6.41 -11.86 -4.31
C MET A 1 7.53 -10.83 -4.42
N LYS A 2 7.36 -9.87 -5.28
CA LYS A 2 8.37 -8.82 -5.53
C LYS A 2 7.87 -7.43 -5.20
N TYR A 3 6.55 -7.23 -5.18
CA TYR A 3 5.95 -5.90 -5.11
C TYR A 3 4.90 -5.83 -4.02
N LEU A 4 4.92 -4.72 -3.27
CA LEU A 4 3.89 -4.39 -2.30
C LEU A 4 3.07 -3.23 -2.85
N LEU A 5 1.77 -3.42 -3.03
CA LEU A 5 0.89 -2.38 -3.58
C LEU A 5 0.43 -1.43 -2.48
N ASP A 6 0.67 -0.14 -2.68
CA ASP A 6 0.12 0.90 -1.80
C ASP A 6 -1.40 1.00 -2.00
N THR A 7 -2.08 1.56 -1.02
CA THR A 7 -3.54 1.70 -1.01
C THR A 7 -4.06 2.41 -2.27
N ASN A 8 -3.38 3.45 -2.74
CA ASN A 8 -3.82 4.20 -3.93
C ASN A 8 -3.80 3.35 -5.20
N ILE A 9 -2.88 2.40 -5.30
CA ILE A 9 -2.81 1.49 -6.45
C ILE A 9 -4.01 0.52 -6.43
N ILE A 10 -4.31 -0.04 -5.27
CA ILE A 10 -5.44 -0.95 -5.13
C ILE A 10 -6.76 -0.20 -5.34
N SER A 11 -6.88 1.01 -4.81
CA SER A 11 -8.07 1.85 -5.00
C SER A 11 -8.31 2.18 -6.47
N GLU A 12 -7.24 2.31 -7.26
CA GLU A 12 -7.36 2.55 -8.70
C GLU A 12 -8.13 1.41 -9.39
N THR A 13 -7.98 0.16 -8.91
CA THR A 13 -8.67 -0.99 -9.50
C THR A 13 -10.19 -0.95 -9.30
N SER A 14 -10.69 -0.15 -8.36
CA SER A 14 -12.12 -0.01 -8.08
C SER A 14 -12.79 1.07 -8.92
N LYS A 15 -12.03 1.87 -9.66
CA LYS A 15 -12.58 2.93 -10.48
C LYS A 15 -13.24 2.37 -11.76
N PRO A 16 -14.35 2.96 -12.22
CA PRO A 16 -14.98 2.54 -13.48
C PRO A 16 -14.05 2.69 -14.69
N VAL A 17 -13.21 3.73 -14.68
CA VAL A 17 -12.19 3.96 -15.71
C VAL A 17 -10.84 4.06 -15.01
N GLN A 18 -10.00 3.06 -15.24
CA GLN A 18 -8.68 2.99 -14.64
C GLN A 18 -7.64 3.67 -15.52
N GLU A 19 -6.57 4.19 -14.88
CA GLU A 19 -5.44 4.72 -15.64
C GLU A 19 -4.79 3.58 -16.43
N VAL A 20 -4.58 3.80 -17.73
CA VAL A 20 -4.21 2.75 -18.68
C VAL A 20 -2.88 2.07 -18.32
N ARG A 21 -1.88 2.88 -17.97
CA ARG A 21 -0.53 2.35 -17.67
C ARG A 21 -0.53 1.55 -16.37
N CYS A 22 -1.25 2.02 -15.36
CA CYS A 22 -1.37 1.33 -14.09
C CYS A 22 -2.08 -0.02 -14.28
N ALA A 23 -3.19 -0.03 -15.01
CA ALA A 23 -3.94 -1.26 -15.28
C ALA A 23 -3.08 -2.28 -16.04
N ALA A 24 -2.34 -1.83 -17.04
CA ALA A 24 -1.46 -2.70 -17.83
C ALA A 24 -0.34 -3.28 -16.97
N TRP A 25 0.29 -2.45 -16.13
CA TRP A 25 1.35 -2.90 -15.23
C TRP A 25 0.83 -3.95 -14.25
N LEU A 26 -0.31 -3.71 -13.63
CA LEU A 26 -0.92 -4.66 -12.70
C LEU A 26 -1.23 -5.99 -13.34
N LYS A 27 -1.80 -5.96 -14.55
CA LYS A 27 -2.12 -7.18 -15.28
C LYS A 27 -0.87 -8.02 -15.54
N GLU A 28 0.24 -7.37 -15.90
CA GLU A 28 1.50 -8.05 -16.19
C GLU A 28 2.16 -8.62 -14.93
N HIS A 29 2.02 -7.94 -13.77
CA HIS A 29 2.77 -8.27 -12.56
C HIS A 29 1.93 -8.85 -11.43
N GLN A 30 0.65 -9.10 -11.64
CA GLN A 30 -0.31 -9.47 -10.58
C GLN A 30 0.16 -10.66 -9.73
N ASN A 31 0.87 -11.62 -10.31
CA ASN A 31 1.31 -12.81 -9.58
C ASN A 31 2.43 -12.51 -8.58
N ASP A 32 3.13 -11.40 -8.74
CA ASP A 32 4.22 -10.99 -7.88
C ASP A 32 3.84 -9.89 -6.89
N CYS A 33 2.56 -9.54 -6.82
CA CYS A 33 2.07 -8.44 -5.99
C CYS A 33 1.41 -8.93 -4.70
N GLY A 34 1.67 -8.21 -3.62
CA GLY A 34 0.98 -8.39 -2.35
C GLY A 34 0.46 -7.06 -1.82
N MET A 35 -0.26 -7.10 -0.72
CA MET A 35 -0.74 -5.90 -0.04
C MET A 35 -0.47 -6.01 1.46
N SER A 36 -0.54 -4.90 2.17
CA SER A 36 -0.34 -4.89 3.62
C SER A 36 -1.66 -4.94 4.39
N THR A 37 -1.59 -5.38 5.65
CA THR A 37 -2.73 -5.27 6.56
C THR A 37 -3.12 -3.82 6.82
N VAL A 38 -2.19 -2.88 6.69
CA VAL A 38 -2.46 -1.44 6.80
C VAL A 38 -3.39 -1.01 5.66
N THR A 39 -3.09 -1.42 4.44
CA THR A 39 -3.95 -1.18 3.28
C THR A 39 -5.33 -1.82 3.48
N LEU A 40 -5.37 -3.05 3.97
CA LEU A 40 -6.63 -3.71 4.29
C LEU A 40 -7.46 -2.88 5.29
N ALA A 41 -6.81 -2.39 6.34
CA ALA A 41 -7.49 -1.56 7.36
C ALA A 41 -8.08 -0.29 6.73
N GLU A 42 -7.31 0.39 5.88
CA GLU A 42 -7.77 1.59 5.19
C GLU A 42 -8.95 1.32 4.26
N LEU A 43 -8.86 0.25 3.48
CA LEU A 43 -9.95 -0.14 2.56
C LEU A 43 -11.22 -0.52 3.33
N ARG A 44 -11.07 -1.28 4.41
CA ARG A 44 -12.21 -1.67 5.25
C ARG A 44 -12.86 -0.45 5.88
N TYR A 45 -12.07 0.47 6.41
CA TYR A 45 -12.58 1.72 6.95
C TYR A 45 -13.35 2.51 5.89
N GLY A 46 -12.81 2.59 4.68
CA GLY A 46 -13.46 3.29 3.56
C GLY A 46 -14.83 2.73 3.23
N VAL A 47 -15.00 1.42 3.34
CA VAL A 47 -16.30 0.76 3.13
C VAL A 47 -17.23 1.01 4.33
N GLU A 48 -16.74 0.75 5.54
CA GLU A 48 -17.58 0.78 6.75
C GLU A 48 -18.14 2.17 7.06
N ARG A 49 -17.41 3.23 6.71
CA ARG A 49 -17.86 4.61 6.95
C ARG A 49 -18.99 5.07 6.02
N LEU A 50 -19.30 4.32 4.97
CA LEU A 50 -20.35 4.68 4.04
C LEU A 50 -21.73 4.47 4.67
N PRO A 51 -22.74 5.28 4.29
CA PRO A 51 -24.12 5.04 4.71
C PRO A 51 -24.59 3.67 4.21
N GLU A 52 -25.42 3.01 5.01
CA GLU A 52 -26.05 1.75 4.59
C GLU A 52 -26.77 1.96 3.26
N GLY A 53 -26.58 1.03 2.33
CA GLY A 53 -27.18 1.13 1.01
C GLY A 53 -26.44 0.34 -0.05
N LYS A 54 -26.85 0.57 -1.28
CA LYS A 54 -26.39 -0.17 -2.45
C LYS A 54 -24.91 0.00 -2.71
N ARG A 55 -24.41 1.23 -2.57
CA ARG A 55 -22.99 1.52 -2.81
C ARG A 55 -22.09 0.84 -1.80
N LYS A 56 -22.46 0.87 -0.51
CA LYS A 56 -21.71 0.22 0.55
C LYS A 56 -21.66 -1.28 0.31
N ARG A 57 -22.79 -1.90 -0.02
CA ARG A 57 -22.85 -3.34 -0.30
C ARG A 57 -21.99 -3.73 -1.49
N ALA A 58 -22.01 -2.93 -2.55
CA ALA A 58 -21.19 -3.18 -3.74
C ALA A 58 -19.70 -3.11 -3.44
N LEU A 59 -19.27 -2.10 -2.68
CA LEU A 59 -17.87 -1.93 -2.32
C LEU A 59 -17.40 -2.99 -1.33
N ALA A 60 -18.27 -3.39 -0.38
CA ALA A 60 -17.97 -4.50 0.53
C ALA A 60 -17.74 -5.79 -0.23
N LYS A 61 -18.56 -6.06 -1.25
CA LYS A 61 -18.42 -7.24 -2.10
C LYS A 61 -17.11 -7.21 -2.88
N LYS A 62 -16.76 -6.06 -3.47
CA LYS A 62 -15.49 -5.88 -4.17
C LYS A 62 -14.30 -6.14 -3.25
N LEU A 63 -14.36 -5.63 -2.03
CA LEU A 63 -13.29 -5.84 -1.05
C LEU A 63 -13.14 -7.32 -0.71
N ASN A 64 -14.25 -8.04 -0.55
CA ASN A 64 -14.21 -9.48 -0.27
C ASN A 64 -13.56 -10.27 -1.41
N PHE A 65 -13.87 -9.91 -2.67
CA PHE A 65 -13.21 -10.53 -3.83
C PHE A 65 -11.72 -10.21 -3.86
N LEU A 66 -11.36 -8.96 -3.58
CA LEU A 66 -9.96 -8.54 -3.53
C LEU A 66 -9.19 -9.36 -2.48
N LEU A 67 -9.74 -9.50 -1.28
CA LEU A 67 -9.10 -10.27 -0.21
C LEU A 67 -8.95 -11.75 -0.57
N HIS A 68 -9.90 -12.30 -1.31
CA HIS A 68 -9.79 -13.65 -1.82
C HIS A 68 -8.63 -13.77 -2.82
N ASP A 69 -8.52 -12.81 -3.74
CA ASP A 69 -7.46 -12.80 -4.77
C ASP A 69 -6.07 -12.62 -4.14
N TYR A 70 -5.98 -11.91 -3.03
CA TYR A 70 -4.72 -11.70 -2.31
C TYR A 70 -4.52 -12.65 -1.14
N SER A 71 -5.30 -13.74 -1.08
CA SER A 71 -5.12 -14.77 -0.05
C SER A 71 -3.65 -15.21 0.00
N GLU A 72 -3.08 -15.28 1.22
CA GLU A 72 -1.66 -15.61 1.46
C GLU A 72 -0.66 -14.55 0.96
N LYS A 73 -1.15 -13.44 0.43
CA LYS A 73 -0.32 -12.33 -0.05
C LYS A 73 -0.58 -11.03 0.72
N VAL A 74 -1.18 -11.13 1.89
CA VAL A 74 -1.39 -10.00 2.79
C VAL A 74 -0.32 -10.05 3.86
N LEU A 75 0.53 -9.02 3.90
CA LEU A 75 1.66 -8.94 4.83
C LEU A 75 1.33 -7.99 5.97
N GLY A 76 1.62 -8.42 7.19
CA GLY A 76 1.33 -7.65 8.39
C GLY A 76 2.50 -6.82 8.89
N PHE A 77 2.17 -5.85 9.74
CA PHE A 77 3.14 -5.11 10.52
C PHE A 77 3.54 -5.99 11.72
N ASP A 78 4.33 -7.00 11.43
CA ASP A 78 4.78 -8.01 12.39
C ASP A 78 6.01 -7.54 13.17
N GLU A 79 6.61 -8.45 13.93
CA GLU A 79 7.78 -8.13 14.75
C GLU A 79 8.95 -7.62 13.90
N GLU A 80 9.22 -8.26 12.76
CA GLU A 80 10.30 -7.82 11.87
C GLU A 80 10.01 -6.45 11.25
N ALA A 81 8.78 -6.22 10.81
CA ALA A 81 8.39 -4.92 10.27
C ALA A 81 8.45 -3.83 11.34
N ALA A 82 8.07 -4.15 12.58
CA ALA A 82 8.17 -3.21 13.71
C ALA A 82 9.62 -2.82 13.98
N SER A 83 10.54 -3.80 13.95
CA SER A 83 11.98 -3.53 14.10
C SER A 83 12.49 -2.67 12.96
N GLN A 84 12.08 -2.97 11.73
CA GLN A 84 12.43 -2.16 10.57
C GLN A 84 11.89 -0.73 10.69
N TRP A 85 10.69 -0.56 11.24
CA TRP A 85 10.12 0.76 11.47
C TRP A 85 11.04 1.62 12.34
N GLY A 86 11.49 1.06 13.45
CA GLY A 86 12.42 1.77 14.36
C GLY A 86 13.70 2.18 13.64
N ARG A 87 14.31 1.26 12.90
CA ARG A 87 15.54 1.55 12.13
C ARG A 87 15.29 2.58 11.02
N TYR A 88 14.17 2.47 10.34
CA TYR A 88 13.80 3.36 9.25
C TYR A 88 13.59 4.80 9.74
N ILE A 89 12.79 4.98 10.79
CA ILE A 89 12.53 6.32 11.34
C ILE A 89 13.81 6.94 11.90
N ALA A 90 14.63 6.16 12.62
CA ALA A 90 15.90 6.67 13.15
C ALA A 90 16.83 7.16 12.02
N ARG A 91 16.85 6.42 10.90
CA ARG A 91 17.64 6.81 9.73
C ARG A 91 17.11 8.10 9.09
N LEU A 92 15.79 8.24 8.97
CA LEU A 92 15.18 9.45 8.43
C LEU A 92 15.44 10.66 9.31
N GLU A 93 15.41 10.50 10.64
CA GLU A 93 15.72 11.58 11.56
C GLU A 93 17.18 12.05 11.42
N LYS A 94 18.11 11.14 11.19
CA LYS A 94 19.51 11.50 10.94
C LYS A 94 19.66 12.28 9.64
N GLU A 95 18.91 11.94 8.62
CA GLU A 95 19.01 12.55 7.29
C GLU A 95 18.24 13.87 7.20
N PHE A 96 17.04 13.94 7.78
CA PHE A 96 16.10 15.06 7.60
C PHE A 96 15.82 15.84 8.88
N GLY A 97 16.32 15.41 10.05
CA GLY A 97 16.09 16.06 11.33
C GLY A 97 14.99 15.40 12.16
N ALA A 98 14.98 15.68 13.46
CA ALA A 98 14.11 15.05 14.44
C ALA A 98 12.60 15.30 14.19
N GLY A 99 12.26 16.36 13.44
CA GLY A 99 10.86 16.70 13.13
C GLY A 99 10.26 15.94 11.98
N ILE A 100 11.03 15.04 11.31
CA ILE A 100 10.56 14.36 10.10
C ILE A 100 9.28 13.56 10.32
N LEU A 101 9.12 12.93 11.47
CA LEU A 101 7.96 12.09 11.76
C LEU A 101 6.65 12.89 11.74
N ASN A 102 6.72 14.20 12.06
CA ASN A 102 5.54 15.07 11.99
C ASN A 102 5.12 15.41 10.57
N GLN A 103 5.98 15.15 9.58
CA GLN A 103 5.72 15.41 8.17
C GLN A 103 5.30 14.16 7.41
N LEU A 104 5.33 12.99 8.06
CA LEU A 104 4.98 11.71 7.45
C LEU A 104 3.64 11.23 7.96
N ASP A 105 2.91 10.51 7.11
CA ASP A 105 1.69 9.83 7.49
C ASP A 105 2.06 8.51 8.19
N TYR A 106 1.52 8.27 9.39
CA TYR A 106 1.89 7.09 10.18
C TYR A 106 1.60 5.78 9.44
N PRO A 107 0.42 5.58 8.82
CA PRO A 107 0.19 4.38 8.01
C PRO A 107 1.21 4.17 6.90
N ASP A 108 1.65 5.24 6.23
CA ASP A 108 2.67 5.16 5.19
C ASP A 108 4.00 4.66 5.75
N THR A 109 4.38 5.10 6.96
CA THR A 109 5.63 4.61 7.58
C THR A 109 5.55 3.12 7.90
N GLN A 110 4.38 2.63 8.26
CA GLN A 110 4.17 1.20 8.50
C GLN A 110 4.23 0.40 7.19
N ILE A 111 3.60 0.89 6.13
CA ILE A 111 3.68 0.25 4.80
C ILE A 111 5.13 0.20 4.32
N ALA A 112 5.86 1.30 4.46
CA ALA A 112 7.29 1.36 4.12
C ALA A 112 8.09 0.29 4.88
N SER A 113 7.81 0.12 6.17
CA SER A 113 8.51 -0.85 7.01
C SER A 113 8.20 -2.28 6.63
N ILE A 114 6.96 -2.56 6.25
CA ILE A 114 6.57 -3.88 5.74
C ILE A 114 7.32 -4.18 4.44
N ALA A 115 7.41 -3.22 3.53
CA ALA A 115 8.17 -3.38 2.29
C ALA A 115 9.65 -3.65 2.58
N LEU A 116 10.26 -2.88 3.49
CA LEU A 116 11.66 -3.04 3.86
C LEU A 116 11.92 -4.40 4.51
N ALA A 117 11.05 -4.83 5.41
CA ALA A 117 11.20 -6.11 6.11
C ALA A 117 11.12 -7.31 5.18
N ASN A 118 10.38 -7.19 4.08
CA ASN A 118 10.16 -8.26 3.12
C ASN A 118 10.94 -8.08 1.82
N GLU A 119 11.81 -7.07 1.76
CA GLU A 119 12.66 -6.76 0.59
C GLU A 119 11.83 -6.59 -0.68
N LEU A 120 10.72 -5.86 -0.57
CA LEU A 120 9.81 -5.61 -1.69
C LEU A 120 9.96 -4.19 -2.22
N THR A 121 9.71 -4.03 -3.52
CA THR A 121 9.54 -2.71 -4.13
C THR A 121 8.11 -2.24 -3.87
N LEU A 122 7.97 -1.03 -3.36
CA LEU A 122 6.64 -0.45 -3.10
C LEU A 122 6.10 0.17 -4.39
N ILE A 123 4.90 -0.22 -4.75
CA ILE A 123 4.22 0.31 -5.94
C ILE A 123 3.24 1.38 -5.47
N THR A 124 3.46 2.61 -5.87
CA THR A 124 2.69 3.76 -5.37
C THR A 124 2.62 4.88 -6.39
N ASN A 125 1.53 5.63 -6.36
CA ASN A 125 1.38 6.87 -7.13
C ASN A 125 1.97 8.08 -6.37
N ASN A 126 2.33 7.92 -5.09
CA ASN A 126 2.85 8.99 -4.23
C ASN A 126 4.26 8.67 -3.75
N GLN A 127 5.20 8.52 -4.68
CA GLN A 127 6.56 8.10 -4.35
C GLN A 127 7.27 9.02 -3.36
N ASN A 128 6.89 10.31 -3.30
CA ASN A 128 7.50 11.26 -2.37
C ASN A 128 7.10 11.03 -0.91
N ASP A 129 6.06 10.23 -0.66
CA ASP A 129 5.61 9.90 0.69
C ASP A 129 6.45 8.81 1.34
N PHE A 130 7.38 8.20 0.58
CA PHE A 130 8.16 7.04 1.03
C PHE A 130 9.67 7.28 0.85
N PRO A 131 10.24 8.27 1.54
CA PRO A 131 11.68 8.54 1.41
C PRO A 131 12.50 7.34 1.88
N GLY A 132 13.55 7.00 1.14
CA GLY A 132 14.47 5.93 1.49
C GLY A 132 13.96 4.51 1.26
N VAL A 133 12.86 4.35 0.51
CA VAL A 133 12.29 3.05 0.15
C VAL A 133 12.36 2.88 -1.37
N ALA A 134 12.62 1.65 -1.83
CA ALA A 134 12.54 1.34 -3.26
C ALA A 134 11.08 1.45 -3.72
N VAL A 135 10.82 2.38 -4.63
CA VAL A 135 9.45 2.65 -5.13
C VAL A 135 9.40 2.61 -6.65
N PHE A 136 8.20 2.30 -7.16
CA PHE A 136 7.92 2.37 -8.59
C PHE A 136 6.51 2.94 -8.76
N ASN A 137 6.36 3.88 -9.68
CA ASN A 137 5.08 4.52 -9.97
C ASN A 137 4.57 4.12 -11.35
N PRO A 138 3.59 3.19 -11.42
CA PRO A 138 3.09 2.71 -12.72
C PRO A 138 2.24 3.74 -13.49
N PHE A 139 1.94 4.88 -12.88
CA PHE A 139 1.24 5.97 -13.56
C PHE A 139 2.18 6.76 -14.46
N LEU A 140 3.48 6.79 -14.13
CA LEU A 140 4.48 7.61 -14.80
C LEU A 140 5.49 6.79 -15.62
N GLU A 141 5.72 5.55 -15.20
CA GLU A 141 6.77 4.68 -15.78
C GLU A 141 6.13 3.47 -16.43
N THR A 142 6.75 2.96 -17.43
CA THR A 142 6.28 1.78 -18.16
C THR A 142 7.31 0.66 -18.16
#